data_cdbe65c9fe2d4d1f97c1b0437e177123
#
_entry.id   cdbe65c9fe2d4d1f97c1b0437e177123
#
_cell.length_a   1.000
_cell.length_b   1.000
_cell.length_c   1.000
_cell.angle_alpha   90.00
_cell.angle_beta   90.00
_cell.angle_gamma   90.00
#
_symmetry.space_group_name_H-M   'P 1'
#
loop_
_entity.id
_entity.type
_entity.pdbx_description
1 polymer ?
#
loop_
_entity_poly.entity_id
_entity_poly.type
_entity_poly.pdbx_seq_one_letter_code
_entity_poly.pdbx_strand_id
1 'polypeptide(L)'
;MGGNNAATRTNGVHASAKLGVGPEGTLEQLAKEKGVRTIDVVRNLLPDHRTIVGGGHLPHVMRDVSEWGEVLLVVHTPDVVLEWPTCIPAGTASDGYFRFPGDTPIGGNIRWENCLHIAFICRPFLDRGSRSIQFFNCNGEVMFKIFVMRDAHRNLVPEQVEKFDALRTRCSRQPPPPLGVEDGGLPHGDLA
;
A
#
# COMPACT_ATOMS: atom_id res chain seq x y z
N MET A 1 1.80 52.43 4.35
CA MET A 1 1.09 51.54 5.29
C MET A 1 1.07 50.16 4.66
N GLY A 2 2.02 49.35 5.03
CA GLY A 2 2.17 47.98 4.60
C GLY A 2 1.45 47.05 5.57
N GLY A 3 0.77 46.08 5.09
CA GLY A 3 0.21 44.98 5.83
C GLY A 3 0.74 43.67 5.29
N ASN A 4 1.82 43.16 5.90
CA ASN A 4 2.29 41.82 5.73
C ASN A 4 1.25 40.82 6.24
N ASN A 5 0.78 39.93 5.40
CA ASN A 5 0.07 38.73 5.81
C ASN A 5 0.88 37.49 5.45
N ALA A 6 1.94 37.29 6.23
CA ALA A 6 2.68 36.03 6.26
C ALA A 6 2.25 35.29 7.53
N ALA A 7 1.22 34.48 7.44
CA ALA A 7 0.88 33.56 8.51
C ALA A 7 0.31 32.27 7.94
N THR A 8 0.84 31.17 8.46
CA THR A 8 0.29 29.83 8.46
C THR A 8 0.76 28.87 7.36
N ARG A 9 2.05 28.56 7.37
CA ARG A 9 2.61 27.36 6.71
C ARG A 9 3.53 26.53 7.61
N THR A 10 3.42 26.64 8.94
CA THR A 10 4.43 26.05 9.84
C THR A 10 3.97 24.83 10.65
N ASN A 11 2.73 24.35 10.53
CA ASN A 11 2.27 23.26 11.42
C ASN A 11 2.47 21.82 10.88
N GLY A 12 2.90 21.63 9.64
CA GLY A 12 3.15 20.28 9.09
C GLY A 12 4.58 19.75 9.28
N VAL A 13 5.53 20.66 9.53
CA VAL A 13 6.97 20.35 9.51
C VAL A 13 7.49 19.87 10.87
N HIS A 14 6.91 20.35 11.97
CA HIS A 14 7.45 20.08 13.30
C HIS A 14 7.18 18.71 13.90
N ALA A 15 6.16 17.98 13.46
CA ALA A 15 5.83 16.66 14.02
C ALA A 15 6.59 15.50 13.39
N SER A 16 7.19 15.69 12.20
CA SER A 16 8.05 14.71 11.53
C SER A 16 9.49 14.72 12.06
N ALA A 17 9.80 15.59 12.99
CA ALA A 17 11.18 15.88 13.43
C ALA A 17 11.86 14.75 14.22
N LYS A 18 11.14 13.76 14.77
CA LYS A 18 11.76 12.66 15.53
C LYS A 18 12.62 11.72 14.69
N LEU A 19 12.32 11.58 13.39
CA LEU A 19 13.14 10.80 12.45
C LEU A 19 13.57 11.60 11.22
N GLY A 20 13.25 12.91 11.13
CA GLY A 20 13.59 13.72 9.97
C GLY A 20 12.98 13.23 8.67
N VAL A 21 11.77 12.67 8.73
CA VAL A 21 11.03 12.21 7.54
C VAL A 21 10.53 13.46 6.81
N GLY A 22 11.40 14.04 5.97
CA GLY A 22 11.00 15.09 5.05
C GLY A 22 10.08 14.57 3.94
N PRO A 23 9.36 15.46 3.22
CA PRO A 23 8.50 15.06 2.11
C PRO A 23 9.27 14.49 0.91
N GLU A 24 10.59 14.60 0.90
CA GLU A 24 11.42 14.43 -0.31
C GLU A 24 12.15 13.09 -0.43
N GLY A 25 12.05 12.17 0.52
CA GLY A 25 12.78 10.90 0.47
C GLY A 25 11.88 9.67 0.40
N THR A 26 12.39 8.56 -0.14
CA THR A 26 11.73 7.26 0.01
C THR A 26 11.90 6.77 1.43
N LEU A 27 10.96 5.94 1.91
CA LEU A 27 11.03 5.41 3.28
C LEU A 27 12.23 4.46 3.44
N GLU A 28 12.59 3.75 2.37
CA GLU A 28 13.76 2.86 2.32
C GLU A 28 15.07 3.64 2.43
N GLN A 29 15.17 4.74 1.68
CA GLN A 29 16.36 5.60 1.78
C GLN A 29 16.55 6.12 3.19
N LEU A 30 15.46 6.62 3.79
CA LEU A 30 15.49 7.11 5.16
C LEU A 30 15.83 6.01 6.17
N ALA A 31 15.32 4.80 5.98
CA ALA A 31 15.64 3.65 6.81
C ALA A 31 17.14 3.33 6.74
N LYS A 32 17.70 3.31 5.52
CA LYS A 32 19.12 3.10 5.26
C LYS A 32 20.00 4.17 5.93
N GLU A 33 19.66 5.45 5.75
CA GLU A 33 20.40 6.58 6.34
C GLU A 33 20.41 6.54 7.88
N LYS A 34 19.34 6.03 8.48
CA LYS A 34 19.19 5.94 9.94
C LYS A 34 19.59 4.59 10.53
N GLY A 35 19.96 3.61 9.71
CA GLY A 35 20.32 2.27 10.17
C GLY A 35 19.17 1.54 10.86
N VAL A 36 17.91 1.78 10.45
CA VAL A 36 16.71 1.15 11.01
C VAL A 36 15.94 0.40 9.92
N ARG A 37 14.99 -0.45 10.31
CA ARG A 37 14.11 -1.13 9.35
C ARG A 37 13.11 -0.15 8.74
N THR A 38 12.70 -0.39 7.51
CA THR A 38 11.71 0.48 6.83
C THR A 38 10.37 0.55 7.58
N ILE A 39 9.93 -0.57 8.18
CA ILE A 39 8.71 -0.57 9.01
C ILE A 39 8.82 0.35 10.23
N ASP A 40 10.01 0.51 10.80
CA ASP A 40 10.20 1.38 11.96
C ASP A 40 10.13 2.86 11.56
N VAL A 41 10.56 3.21 10.34
CA VAL A 41 10.31 4.54 9.76
C VAL A 41 8.81 4.77 9.61
N VAL A 42 8.07 3.80 9.07
CA VAL A 42 6.61 3.90 8.91
C VAL A 42 5.92 4.08 10.26
N ARG A 43 6.33 3.34 11.29
CA ARG A 43 5.78 3.46 12.66
C ARG A 43 5.97 4.85 13.27
N ASN A 44 6.94 5.59 12.79
CA ASN A 44 7.25 6.95 13.24
C ASN A 44 6.64 8.06 12.37
N LEU A 45 5.93 7.72 11.29
CA LEU A 45 5.11 8.70 10.56
C LEU A 45 4.00 9.24 11.48
N LEU A 46 3.48 10.41 11.14
CA LEU A 46 2.30 10.96 11.81
C LEU A 46 1.13 9.95 11.77
N PRO A 47 0.30 9.88 12.82
CA PRO A 47 -0.84 8.97 12.85
C PRO A 47 -1.75 9.09 11.63
N ASP A 48 -2.00 10.32 11.16
CA ASP A 48 -2.84 10.60 9.98
C ASP A 48 -2.19 10.17 8.66
N HIS A 49 -0.87 9.97 8.66
CA HIS A 49 -0.13 9.55 7.47
C HIS A 49 -0.01 8.03 7.32
N ARG A 50 -0.41 7.25 8.31
CA ARG A 50 -0.27 5.80 8.29
C ARG A 50 -1.42 5.06 8.99
N THR A 51 -1.73 3.89 8.48
CA THR A 51 -2.50 2.86 9.18
C THR A 51 -1.79 1.53 8.96
N ILE A 52 -1.38 0.86 10.03
CA ILE A 52 -0.66 -0.42 9.97
C ILE A 52 -1.60 -1.52 10.44
N VAL A 53 -1.70 -2.59 9.65
CA VAL A 53 -2.51 -3.77 9.94
C VAL A 53 -1.67 -5.04 9.81
N GLY A 54 -2.18 -6.17 10.27
CA GLY A 54 -1.51 -7.47 10.17
C GLY A 54 -1.38 -7.95 8.73
N GLY A 55 -0.29 -8.67 8.44
CA GLY A 55 0.00 -9.22 7.10
C GLY A 55 -1.02 -10.25 6.61
N GLY A 56 -1.77 -10.90 7.52
CA GLY A 56 -2.84 -11.82 7.16
C GLY A 56 -3.96 -11.22 6.30
N HIS A 57 -4.04 -9.89 6.21
CA HIS A 57 -4.93 -9.20 5.26
C HIS A 57 -4.45 -9.25 3.80
N LEU A 58 -3.21 -9.70 3.51
CA LEU A 58 -2.65 -9.63 2.15
C LEU A 58 -3.57 -10.24 1.09
N PRO A 59 -4.10 -11.46 1.23
CA PRO A 59 -4.98 -12.04 0.20
C PRO A 59 -6.24 -11.20 -0.04
N HIS A 60 -6.81 -10.65 1.03
CA HIS A 60 -7.99 -9.79 0.95
C HIS A 60 -7.67 -8.45 0.27
N VAL A 61 -6.56 -7.83 0.65
CA VAL A 61 -6.09 -6.58 0.04
C VAL A 61 -5.82 -6.77 -1.45
N MET A 62 -5.15 -7.86 -1.85
CA MET A 62 -4.84 -8.14 -3.25
C MET A 62 -6.10 -8.37 -4.08
N ARG A 63 -7.10 -9.06 -3.53
CA ARG A 63 -8.41 -9.27 -4.19
C ARG A 63 -9.15 -7.93 -4.37
N ASP A 64 -9.17 -7.08 -3.37
CA ASP A 64 -9.83 -5.77 -3.45
C ASP A 64 -9.14 -4.88 -4.51
N VAL A 65 -7.79 -4.83 -4.48
CA VAL A 65 -7.01 -4.02 -5.43
C VAL A 65 -7.17 -4.50 -6.88
N SER A 66 -7.46 -5.79 -7.11
CA SER A 66 -7.69 -6.28 -8.47
C SER A 66 -8.91 -5.65 -9.17
N GLU A 67 -9.80 -5.02 -8.39
CA GLU A 67 -10.98 -4.30 -8.88
C GLU A 67 -10.76 -2.79 -9.05
N TRP A 68 -9.52 -2.30 -8.81
CA TRP A 68 -9.25 -0.85 -8.86
C TRP A 68 -8.93 -0.33 -10.26
N GLY A 69 -8.73 -1.23 -11.24
CA GLY A 69 -8.17 -0.89 -12.53
C GLY A 69 -6.65 -0.74 -12.48
N GLU A 70 -6.10 0.12 -13.32
CA GLU A 70 -4.65 0.33 -13.37
C GLU A 70 -4.14 1.02 -12.11
N VAL A 71 -3.13 0.42 -11.48
CA VAL A 71 -2.39 0.94 -10.32
C VAL A 71 -0.90 0.95 -10.63
N LEU A 72 -0.08 1.63 -9.84
CA LEU A 72 1.36 1.56 -9.97
C LEU A 72 1.91 0.53 -8.98
N LEU A 73 2.35 -0.62 -9.49
CA LEU A 73 3.09 -1.62 -8.73
C LEU A 73 4.56 -1.24 -8.68
N VAL A 74 5.14 -1.25 -7.48
CA VAL A 74 6.55 -0.93 -7.28
C VAL A 74 7.24 -2.03 -6.49
N VAL A 75 8.34 -2.54 -7.03
CA VAL A 75 9.31 -3.37 -6.32
C VAL A 75 10.57 -2.56 -6.12
N HIS A 76 10.97 -2.38 -4.87
CA HIS A 76 12.13 -1.57 -4.51
C HIS A 76 13.04 -2.37 -3.61
N THR A 77 14.19 -2.74 -4.13
CA THR A 77 15.30 -3.38 -3.41
C THR A 77 16.48 -2.40 -3.32
N PRO A 78 17.54 -2.70 -2.56
CA PRO A 78 18.73 -1.85 -2.54
C PRO A 78 19.36 -1.58 -3.91
N ASP A 79 19.16 -2.50 -4.85
CA ASP A 79 19.87 -2.49 -6.14
C ASP A 79 18.94 -2.17 -7.33
N VAL A 80 17.61 -2.33 -7.16
CA VAL A 80 16.65 -2.23 -8.27
C VAL A 80 15.37 -1.56 -7.82
N VAL A 81 14.89 -0.59 -8.61
CA VAL A 81 13.53 -0.05 -8.51
C VAL A 81 12.80 -0.36 -9.81
N LEU A 82 11.75 -1.16 -9.72
CA LEU A 82 10.84 -1.44 -10.84
C LEU A 82 9.50 -0.78 -10.56
N GLU A 83 9.04 0.02 -11.50
CA GLU A 83 7.75 0.70 -11.48
C GLU A 83 6.91 0.20 -12.66
N TRP A 84 5.73 -0.33 -12.38
CA TRP A 84 4.90 -0.99 -13.38
C TRP A 84 3.44 -0.53 -13.28
N PRO A 85 2.98 0.37 -14.15
CA PRO A 85 1.56 0.64 -14.30
C PRO A 85 0.83 -0.62 -14.81
N THR A 86 -0.12 -1.13 -14.05
CA THR A 86 -0.78 -2.39 -14.38
C THR A 86 -2.07 -2.60 -13.61
N CYS A 87 -2.97 -3.41 -14.16
CA CYS A 87 -4.08 -3.97 -13.40
C CYS A 87 -3.57 -5.19 -12.63
N ILE A 88 -3.78 -5.20 -11.31
CA ILE A 88 -3.45 -6.37 -10.51
C ILE A 88 -4.44 -7.49 -10.84
N PRO A 89 -3.99 -8.69 -11.27
CA PRO A 89 -4.91 -9.77 -11.55
C PRO A 89 -5.54 -10.33 -10.27
N ALA A 90 -6.79 -10.78 -10.37
CA ALA A 90 -7.39 -11.58 -9.32
C ALA A 90 -6.59 -12.89 -9.17
N GLY A 91 -6.12 -13.16 -7.96
CA GLY A 91 -5.33 -14.34 -7.64
C GLY A 91 -5.99 -15.19 -6.57
N THR A 92 -5.39 -16.35 -6.29
CA THR A 92 -5.85 -17.29 -5.27
C THR A 92 -4.82 -17.44 -4.15
N ALA A 93 -5.31 -17.54 -2.93
CA ALA A 93 -4.48 -17.78 -1.75
C ALA A 93 -4.62 -19.23 -1.30
N SER A 94 -3.53 -19.99 -1.37
CA SER A 94 -3.44 -21.36 -0.84
C SER A 94 -2.00 -21.68 -0.44
N ASP A 95 -1.84 -22.58 0.52
CA ASP A 95 -0.54 -23.13 0.95
C ASP A 95 0.52 -22.05 1.24
N GLY A 96 0.11 -20.94 1.86
CA GLY A 96 1.02 -19.84 2.21
C GLY A 96 1.39 -18.92 1.05
N TYR A 97 0.83 -19.12 -0.14
CA TYR A 97 1.10 -18.32 -1.33
C TYR A 97 -0.16 -17.67 -1.88
N PHE A 98 -0.02 -16.44 -2.34
CA PHE A 98 -0.97 -15.79 -3.23
C PHE A 98 -0.46 -15.95 -4.66
N ARG A 99 -1.21 -16.66 -5.50
CA ARG A 99 -0.81 -17.02 -6.87
C ARG A 99 -1.58 -16.19 -7.87
N PHE A 100 -0.85 -15.56 -8.79
CA PHE A 100 -1.43 -14.90 -9.94
C PHE A 100 -1.70 -15.93 -11.05
N PRO A 101 -2.76 -15.73 -11.88
CA PRO A 101 -2.99 -16.54 -13.06
C PRO A 101 -1.81 -16.46 -14.05
N GLY A 102 -1.52 -17.54 -14.75
CA GLY A 102 -0.37 -17.62 -15.66
C GLY A 102 -0.52 -16.87 -16.99
N ASP A 103 -1.74 -16.47 -17.33
CA ASP A 103 -2.11 -15.82 -18.60
C ASP A 103 -2.33 -14.29 -18.44
N THR A 104 -1.84 -13.72 -17.36
CA THR A 104 -1.99 -12.31 -17.05
C THR A 104 -0.65 -11.55 -17.17
N PRO A 105 -0.68 -10.21 -17.32
CA PRO A 105 0.54 -9.38 -17.41
C PRO A 105 1.48 -9.52 -16.22
N ILE A 106 0.95 -9.90 -15.06
CA ILE A 106 1.72 -10.22 -13.85
C ILE A 106 1.48 -11.69 -13.54
N GLY A 107 2.52 -12.50 -13.60
CA GLY A 107 2.52 -13.89 -13.18
C GLY A 107 3.35 -14.10 -11.92
N GLY A 108 3.26 -15.30 -11.36
CA GLY A 108 4.08 -15.72 -10.23
C GLY A 108 3.34 -15.81 -8.92
N ASN A 109 4.10 -15.76 -7.82
CA ASN A 109 3.58 -16.02 -6.48
C ASN A 109 4.12 -15.00 -5.49
N ILE A 110 3.27 -14.61 -4.54
CA ILE A 110 3.68 -13.88 -3.33
C ILE A 110 3.56 -14.85 -2.16
N ARG A 111 4.66 -15.09 -1.43
CA ARG A 111 4.59 -15.84 -0.17
C ARG A 111 3.99 -14.92 0.90
N TRP A 112 2.65 -14.97 1.01
CA TRP A 112 1.92 -14.05 1.88
C TRP A 112 2.14 -14.34 3.37
N GLU A 113 2.49 -15.58 3.74
CA GLU A 113 2.87 -15.92 5.11
C GLU A 113 4.07 -15.13 5.63
N ASN A 114 4.96 -14.70 4.74
CA ASN A 114 6.09 -13.86 5.10
C ASN A 114 5.70 -12.39 5.31
N CYS A 115 4.51 -11.99 4.89
CA CYS A 115 4.01 -10.64 5.13
C CYS A 115 3.60 -10.50 6.60
N LEU A 116 4.32 -9.71 7.36
CA LEU A 116 4.01 -9.48 8.77
C LEU A 116 3.12 -8.25 8.95
N HIS A 117 3.33 -7.21 8.15
CA HIS A 117 2.57 -5.96 8.24
C HIS A 117 2.18 -5.44 6.86
N ILE A 118 1.04 -4.78 6.80
CA ILE A 118 0.61 -3.97 5.67
C ILE A 118 0.41 -2.54 6.17
N ALA A 119 0.98 -1.56 5.49
CA ALA A 119 0.81 -0.17 5.82
C ALA A 119 0.10 0.58 4.69
N PHE A 120 -1.02 1.19 5.02
CA PHE A 120 -1.69 2.19 4.20
C PHE A 120 -1.06 3.55 4.51
N ILE A 121 -0.43 4.16 3.52
CA ILE A 121 0.36 5.38 3.70
C ILE A 121 -0.26 6.52 2.89
N CYS A 122 -0.55 7.63 3.58
CA CYS A 122 -1.12 8.85 3.04
C CYS A 122 -0.17 10.00 3.40
N ARG A 123 0.80 10.30 2.55
CA ARG A 123 1.75 11.38 2.86
C ARG A 123 2.05 12.23 1.62
N PRO A 124 2.48 13.48 1.79
CA PRO A 124 3.12 14.21 0.71
C PRO A 124 4.38 13.49 0.24
N PHE A 125 4.59 13.48 -1.07
CA PHE A 125 5.83 13.06 -1.69
C PHE A 125 6.11 14.02 -2.86
N LEU A 126 7.27 14.67 -2.87
CA LEU A 126 7.62 15.72 -3.83
C LEU A 126 6.50 16.77 -3.97
N ASP A 127 6.08 17.34 -2.83
CA ASP A 127 5.02 18.36 -2.68
C ASP A 127 3.64 17.96 -3.18
N ARG A 128 3.40 16.67 -3.41
CA ARG A 128 2.10 16.13 -3.85
C ARG A 128 1.59 15.07 -2.91
N GLY A 129 0.29 15.05 -2.67
CA GLY A 129 -0.34 13.96 -1.93
C GLY A 129 -0.05 12.62 -2.60
N SER A 130 0.27 11.60 -1.82
CA SER A 130 0.48 10.22 -2.29
C SER A 130 -0.30 9.26 -1.41
N ARG A 131 -0.83 8.19 -2.02
CA ARG A 131 -1.45 7.07 -1.31
C ARG A 131 -0.84 5.78 -1.79
N SER A 132 -0.38 4.97 -0.86
CA SER A 132 0.20 3.66 -1.17
C SER A 132 -0.14 2.61 -0.13
N ILE A 133 -0.24 1.37 -0.57
CA ILE A 133 -0.28 0.18 0.27
C ILE A 133 1.10 -0.45 0.18
N GLN A 134 1.77 -0.62 1.31
CA GLN A 134 3.11 -1.20 1.38
C GLN A 134 3.09 -2.47 2.23
N PHE A 135 3.71 -3.53 1.71
CA PHE A 135 3.71 -4.86 2.31
C PHE A 135 5.09 -5.14 2.88
N PHE A 136 5.16 -5.54 4.15
CA PHE A 136 6.40 -5.70 4.89
C PHE A 136 6.57 -7.14 5.35
N ASN A 137 7.77 -7.68 5.10
CA ASN A 137 8.14 -9.02 5.54
C ASN A 137 8.45 -9.09 7.05
N CYS A 138 8.79 -10.28 7.55
CA CYS A 138 9.13 -10.52 8.95
C CYS A 138 10.39 -9.75 9.40
N ASN A 139 11.28 -9.35 8.48
CA ASN A 139 12.43 -8.51 8.78
C ASN A 139 12.09 -7.01 8.84
N GLY A 140 10.86 -6.63 8.50
CA GLY A 140 10.43 -5.23 8.45
C GLY A 140 10.87 -4.49 7.20
N GLU A 141 11.25 -5.22 6.15
CA GLU A 141 11.60 -4.71 4.84
C GLU A 141 10.39 -4.74 3.91
N VAL A 142 10.38 -3.86 2.92
CA VAL A 142 9.30 -3.79 1.94
C VAL A 142 9.41 -4.97 0.95
N MET A 143 8.35 -5.73 0.80
CA MET A 143 8.21 -6.75 -0.23
C MET A 143 7.87 -6.11 -1.58
N PHE A 144 6.84 -5.29 -1.60
CA PHE A 144 6.37 -4.49 -2.74
C PHE A 144 5.41 -3.41 -2.27
N LYS A 145 5.03 -2.50 -3.19
CA LYS A 145 4.09 -1.41 -2.94
C LYS A 145 3.09 -1.31 -4.08
N ILE A 146 1.91 -0.83 -3.76
CA ILE A 146 0.87 -0.48 -4.73
C ILE A 146 0.48 0.97 -4.48
N PHE A 147 0.60 1.81 -5.50
CA PHE A 147 0.21 3.22 -5.42
C PHE A 147 -1.08 3.46 -6.19
N VAL A 148 -1.90 4.35 -5.65
CA VAL A 148 -3.01 4.97 -6.35
C VAL A 148 -2.47 5.75 -7.55
N MET A 149 -3.08 5.56 -8.71
CA MET A 149 -2.69 6.23 -9.95
C MET A 149 -2.99 7.72 -9.93
N ARG A 150 -2.38 8.40 -10.90
CA ARG A 150 -2.63 9.81 -11.18
C ARG A 150 -3.25 9.98 -12.56
N ASP A 151 -4.17 10.92 -12.66
CA ASP A 151 -4.75 11.35 -13.92
C ASP A 151 -3.74 12.16 -14.79
N ALA A 152 -4.17 12.58 -15.98
CA ALA A 152 -3.37 13.39 -16.89
C ALA A 152 -2.95 14.75 -16.29
N HIS A 153 -3.67 15.25 -15.30
CA HIS A 153 -3.36 16.47 -14.56
C HIS A 153 -2.50 16.22 -13.32
N ARG A 154 -2.06 14.97 -13.13
CA ARG A 154 -1.25 14.53 -11.99
C ARG A 154 -1.98 14.55 -10.64
N ASN A 155 -3.29 14.63 -10.60
CA ASN A 155 -4.08 14.42 -9.39
C ASN A 155 -4.27 12.92 -9.15
N LEU A 156 -4.42 12.52 -7.89
CA LEU A 156 -4.80 11.14 -7.58
C LEU A 156 -6.18 10.85 -8.19
N VAL A 157 -6.34 9.66 -8.77
CA VAL A 157 -7.62 9.18 -9.31
C VAL A 157 -8.65 9.10 -8.17
N PRO A 158 -9.73 9.90 -8.18
CA PRO A 158 -10.63 10.02 -7.03
C PRO A 158 -11.28 8.69 -6.63
N GLU A 159 -11.73 7.91 -7.61
CA GLU A 159 -12.34 6.60 -7.37
C GLU A 159 -11.37 5.65 -6.64
N GLN A 160 -10.10 5.63 -7.02
CA GLN A 160 -9.10 4.80 -6.33
C GLN A 160 -8.79 5.33 -4.93
N VAL A 161 -8.86 6.64 -4.70
CA VAL A 161 -8.73 7.23 -3.36
C VAL A 161 -9.86 6.75 -2.45
N GLU A 162 -11.10 6.74 -2.94
CA GLU A 162 -12.25 6.24 -2.20
C GLU A 162 -12.10 4.75 -1.86
N LYS A 163 -11.72 3.92 -2.84
CA LYS A 163 -11.47 2.48 -2.66
C LYS A 163 -10.34 2.25 -1.63
N PHE A 164 -9.25 3.01 -1.73
CA PHE A 164 -8.13 2.96 -0.77
C PHE A 164 -8.60 3.27 0.66
N ASP A 165 -9.35 4.36 0.86
CA ASP A 165 -9.81 4.78 2.18
C ASP A 165 -10.85 3.78 2.76
N ALA A 166 -11.71 3.20 1.92
CA ALA A 166 -12.65 2.16 2.30
C ALA A 166 -11.92 0.88 2.73
N LEU A 167 -10.96 0.40 1.93
CA LEU A 167 -10.15 -0.79 2.24
C LEU A 167 -9.35 -0.61 3.51
N ARG A 168 -8.66 0.53 3.68
CA ARG A 168 -7.93 0.91 4.89
C ARG A 168 -8.83 0.82 6.12
N THR A 169 -10.04 1.36 6.02
CA THR A 169 -11.01 1.37 7.13
C THR A 169 -11.47 -0.05 7.48
N ARG A 170 -11.77 -0.89 6.48
CA ARG A 170 -12.16 -2.29 6.72
C ARG A 170 -11.04 -3.06 7.41
N CYS A 171 -9.81 -3.01 6.88
CA CYS A 171 -8.67 -3.72 7.43
C CYS A 171 -8.29 -3.26 8.86
N SER A 172 -8.54 -1.99 9.20
CA SER A 172 -8.24 -1.47 10.54
C SER A 172 -9.26 -1.86 11.61
N ARG A 173 -10.49 -2.18 11.20
CA ARG A 173 -11.61 -2.48 12.12
C ARG A 173 -11.87 -3.96 12.30
N GLN A 174 -11.44 -4.78 11.38
CA GLN A 174 -11.72 -6.22 11.35
C GLN A 174 -10.42 -7.02 11.41
N PRO A 175 -10.41 -8.18 12.05
CA PRO A 175 -9.31 -9.14 11.89
C PRO A 175 -9.26 -9.62 10.42
N PRO A 176 -8.10 -10.15 9.96
CA PRO A 176 -8.04 -10.75 8.65
C PRO A 176 -9.08 -11.87 8.54
N PRO A 177 -9.83 -11.95 7.41
CA PRO A 177 -10.79 -13.01 7.21
C PRO A 177 -10.08 -14.36 7.17
N PRO A 178 -10.73 -15.45 7.66
CA PRO A 178 -10.15 -16.78 7.57
C PRO A 178 -9.92 -17.16 6.12
N LEU A 179 -8.75 -17.71 5.82
CA LEU A 179 -8.45 -18.27 4.51
C LEU A 179 -9.25 -19.56 4.34
N GLY A 180 -10.08 -19.67 3.32
CA GLY A 180 -10.75 -20.91 2.99
C GLY A 180 -12.28 -20.89 2.90
N VAL A 181 -12.93 -19.75 2.98
CA VAL A 181 -14.33 -19.64 2.54
C VAL A 181 -14.30 -19.08 1.11
N GLU A 182 -14.18 -19.98 0.14
CA GLU A 182 -14.63 -19.67 -1.20
C GLU A 182 -16.13 -19.39 -1.08
N ASP A 183 -16.56 -18.20 -1.48
CA ASP A 183 -17.98 -17.92 -1.67
C ASP A 183 -18.50 -18.95 -2.64
N GLY A 184 -19.28 -19.91 -2.10
CA GLY A 184 -19.80 -21.04 -2.84
C GLY A 184 -20.54 -20.58 -4.08
N GLY A 185 -19.93 -20.83 -5.24
CA GLY A 185 -20.61 -20.83 -6.50
C GLY A 185 -21.83 -21.72 -6.36
N LEU A 186 -23.00 -21.16 -6.64
CA LEU A 186 -24.27 -21.91 -6.69
C LEU A 186 -24.08 -23.17 -7.55
N PRO A 187 -24.53 -24.31 -7.11
CA PRO A 187 -24.49 -25.50 -7.94
C PRO A 187 -25.33 -25.24 -9.20
N HIS A 188 -24.72 -25.33 -10.35
CA HIS A 188 -25.47 -25.45 -11.60
C HIS A 188 -26.34 -26.69 -11.48
N GLY A 189 -27.65 -26.44 -11.32
CA GLY A 189 -28.63 -27.50 -11.36
C GLY A 189 -28.59 -28.18 -12.73
N ASP A 190 -28.29 -29.45 -12.73
CA ASP A 190 -28.59 -30.35 -13.82
C ASP A 190 -30.08 -30.27 -14.13
N LEU A 191 -30.44 -29.74 -15.29
CA LEU A 191 -31.73 -29.95 -15.90
C LEU A 191 -31.60 -31.11 -16.89
N ALA A 192 -32.19 -32.21 -16.49
CA ALA A 192 -32.48 -33.35 -17.33
C ALA A 192 -33.41 -33.00 -18.51
#